data_ea730af23582333a8bf7049e5d9f85c1
#
_entry.id   ea730af23582333a8bf7049e5d9f85c1
#
_cell.length_a   1.000
_cell.length_b   1.000
_cell.length_c   1.000
_cell.angle_alpha   90.00
_cell.angle_beta   90.00
_cell.angle_gamma   90.00
#
_symmetry.space_group_name_H-M   'P 1'
#
loop_
_entity.id
_entity.type
_entity.pdbx_description
1 polymer ?
#
loop_
_entity_poly.entity_id
_entity_poly.type
_entity_poly.pdbx_seq_one_letter_code
_entity_poly.pdbx_strand_id
1 'polypeptide(L)'
;PAEEIGAGAKQFVASGKIDNIDESFAIHVNSGLPVGSFAVEGGPVNASCDIFKIKITGKSAHVGRTHLGHDALVTASEVVVALQTIVAREVNPIDRAVVGVGKLNAGTRYNIVANDAEIEGTIRAFSHETRAHLKEAVTRIAKGIAELNRCEFEIDWYDAAAPVINTPELAEEFQKVVSKVEGIDNLITKYESSMGADDFADYVVNKPGVYG
;
A
#
# COMPACT_ATOMS: atom_id res chain seq x y z
N PRO A 1 -19.33 4.36 -2.91
CA PRO A 1 -19.10 5.76 -2.56
C PRO A 1 -17.81 5.88 -1.74
N ALA A 2 -17.04 6.95 -1.95
CA ALA A 2 -15.76 7.17 -1.28
C ALA A 2 -14.67 6.12 -1.58
N GLU A 3 -14.66 5.55 -2.78
CA GLU A 3 -13.64 4.63 -3.27
C GLU A 3 -12.27 5.30 -3.25
N GLU A 4 -12.17 6.53 -3.76
CA GLU A 4 -10.94 7.34 -3.85
C GLU A 4 -10.17 7.52 -2.51
N ILE A 5 -10.85 7.29 -1.39
CA ILE A 5 -10.27 7.33 -0.05
C ILE A 5 -10.36 5.98 0.68
N GLY A 6 -10.74 4.90 -0.03
CA GLY A 6 -10.84 3.54 0.52
C GLY A 6 -11.79 3.40 1.72
N ALA A 7 -12.85 4.19 1.80
CA ALA A 7 -13.71 4.24 2.98
C ALA A 7 -15.10 3.60 2.75
N GLY A 8 -15.60 3.61 1.52
CA GLY A 8 -16.97 3.20 1.21
C GLY A 8 -17.22 1.71 1.38
N ALA A 9 -16.37 0.88 0.78
CA ALA A 9 -16.49 -0.57 0.84
C ALA A 9 -16.38 -1.10 2.28
N LYS A 10 -15.41 -0.60 3.07
CA LYS A 10 -15.23 -0.99 4.48
C LYS A 10 -16.49 -0.77 5.32
N GLN A 11 -17.14 0.40 5.16
CA GLN A 11 -18.38 0.71 5.88
C GLN A 11 -19.51 -0.21 5.44
N PHE A 12 -19.59 -0.51 4.14
CA PHE A 12 -20.63 -1.37 3.59
C PHE A 12 -20.46 -2.82 4.09
N VAL A 13 -19.24 -3.35 4.07
CA VAL A 13 -18.89 -4.66 4.63
C VAL A 13 -19.19 -4.70 6.13
N ALA A 14 -18.75 -3.71 6.89
CA ALA A 14 -18.98 -3.63 8.34
C ALA A 14 -20.48 -3.52 8.72
N SER A 15 -21.33 -3.08 7.80
CA SER A 15 -22.79 -2.99 8.04
C SER A 15 -23.50 -4.36 8.05
N GLY A 16 -22.84 -5.45 7.63
CA GLY A 16 -23.41 -6.79 7.51
C GLY A 16 -24.39 -6.96 6.33
N LYS A 17 -24.60 -5.91 5.52
CA LYS A 17 -25.58 -5.98 4.40
C LYS A 17 -25.16 -6.92 3.27
N ILE A 18 -23.89 -7.27 3.22
CA ILE A 18 -23.34 -8.18 2.21
C ILE A 18 -23.12 -9.61 2.75
N ASP A 19 -23.49 -9.91 3.98
CA ASP A 19 -23.21 -11.22 4.59
C ASP A 19 -23.86 -12.38 3.83
N ASN A 20 -25.01 -12.13 3.21
CA ASN A 20 -25.75 -13.12 2.41
C ASN A 20 -25.35 -13.14 0.91
N ILE A 21 -24.32 -12.41 0.51
CA ILE A 21 -23.80 -12.42 -0.86
C ILE A 21 -22.76 -13.53 -0.96
N ASP A 22 -22.93 -14.43 -1.93
CA ASP A 22 -21.99 -15.55 -2.14
C ASP A 22 -20.76 -15.11 -2.94
N GLU A 23 -20.95 -14.22 -3.92
CA GLU A 23 -19.91 -13.76 -4.86
C GLU A 23 -20.06 -12.28 -5.18
N SER A 24 -18.95 -11.63 -5.52
CA SER A 24 -18.92 -10.21 -5.87
C SER A 24 -18.24 -9.99 -7.21
N PHE A 25 -18.80 -9.09 -8.03
CA PHE A 25 -18.23 -8.69 -9.32
C PHE A 25 -18.09 -7.18 -9.41
N ALA A 26 -16.96 -6.70 -9.94
CA ALA A 26 -16.77 -5.30 -10.27
C ALA A 26 -16.14 -5.14 -11.64
N ILE A 27 -16.43 -4.01 -12.27
CA ILE A 27 -15.85 -3.61 -13.56
C ILE A 27 -15.35 -2.20 -13.44
N HIS A 28 -14.11 -1.98 -13.88
CA HIS A 28 -13.49 -0.66 -13.93
C HIS A 28 -13.12 -0.30 -15.37
N VAL A 29 -13.34 0.95 -15.74
CA VAL A 29 -12.92 1.46 -17.05
C VAL A 29 -11.41 1.72 -17.06
N ASN A 30 -10.75 1.33 -18.17
CA ASN A 30 -9.30 1.52 -18.31
C ASN A 30 -9.00 2.24 -19.63
N SER A 31 -8.49 3.49 -19.53
CA SER A 31 -8.14 4.31 -20.70
C SER A 31 -6.96 3.75 -21.51
N GLY A 32 -6.21 2.79 -20.99
CA GLY A 32 -5.12 2.09 -21.69
C GLY A 32 -5.60 0.96 -22.61
N LEU A 33 -6.89 0.58 -22.55
CA LEU A 33 -7.47 -0.46 -23.38
C LEU A 33 -8.30 0.14 -24.52
N PRO A 34 -8.22 -0.40 -25.75
CA PRO A 34 -9.12 -0.03 -26.84
C PRO A 34 -10.59 -0.33 -26.49
N VAL A 35 -11.50 0.48 -27.01
CA VAL A 35 -12.94 0.20 -26.93
C VAL A 35 -13.25 -1.18 -27.51
N GLY A 36 -14.15 -1.94 -26.88
CA GLY A 36 -14.45 -3.31 -27.24
C GLY A 36 -13.49 -4.35 -26.65
N SER A 37 -12.50 -3.89 -25.86
CA SER A 37 -11.63 -4.81 -25.09
C SER A 37 -12.14 -4.97 -23.67
N PHE A 38 -11.99 -6.18 -23.12
CA PHE A 38 -12.26 -6.48 -21.73
C PHE A 38 -11.14 -7.38 -21.18
N ALA A 39 -10.55 -6.99 -20.05
CA ALA A 39 -9.48 -7.76 -19.41
C ALA A 39 -9.97 -8.37 -18.10
N VAL A 40 -9.80 -9.68 -17.92
CA VAL A 40 -10.08 -10.38 -16.67
C VAL A 40 -9.19 -11.61 -16.52
N GLU A 41 -8.50 -11.70 -15.40
CA GLU A 41 -7.57 -12.78 -15.06
C GLU A 41 -7.79 -13.21 -13.61
N GLY A 42 -7.55 -14.49 -13.30
CA GLY A 42 -7.52 -15.01 -11.94
C GLY A 42 -6.24 -14.63 -11.19
N GLY A 43 -6.31 -14.51 -9.87
CA GLY A 43 -5.18 -14.12 -9.04
C GLY A 43 -5.06 -12.61 -8.81
N PRO A 44 -3.88 -12.11 -8.40
CA PRO A 44 -3.69 -10.71 -8.00
C PRO A 44 -3.78 -9.75 -9.19
N VAL A 45 -4.74 -8.81 -9.15
CA VAL A 45 -4.96 -7.81 -10.21
C VAL A 45 -4.59 -6.40 -9.79
N ASN A 46 -4.88 -5.99 -8.54
CA ASN A 46 -4.48 -4.70 -8.01
C ASN A 46 -3.68 -4.87 -6.71
N ALA A 47 -2.69 -4.01 -6.50
CA ALA A 47 -1.90 -4.00 -5.28
C ALA A 47 -2.68 -3.44 -4.09
N SER A 48 -2.26 -3.80 -2.88
CA SER A 48 -2.66 -3.09 -1.66
C SER A 48 -2.13 -1.66 -1.65
N CYS A 49 -2.74 -0.80 -0.86
CA CYS A 49 -2.23 0.52 -0.54
C CYS A 49 -2.32 0.74 0.97
N ASP A 50 -1.17 0.87 1.61
CA ASP A 50 -1.07 1.32 2.99
C ASP A 50 -0.20 2.56 3.06
N ILE A 51 -0.60 3.53 3.88
CA ILE A 51 0.12 4.77 4.09
C ILE A 51 0.68 4.73 5.50
N PHE A 52 1.94 5.10 5.66
CA PHE A 52 2.55 5.29 6.97
C PHE A 52 2.97 6.72 7.20
N LYS A 53 2.84 7.14 8.45
CA LYS A 53 3.35 8.39 8.96
C LYS A 53 4.23 8.10 10.16
N ILE A 54 5.52 8.38 10.04
CA ILE A 54 6.51 8.22 11.11
C ILE A 54 6.84 9.57 11.68
N LYS A 55 6.79 9.68 13.00
CA LYS A 55 7.27 10.83 13.76
C LYS A 55 8.50 10.44 14.57
N ILE A 56 9.54 11.24 14.46
CA ILE A 56 10.78 11.08 15.21
C ILE A 56 10.95 12.32 16.07
N THR A 57 11.06 12.11 17.39
CA THR A 57 11.29 13.18 18.35
C THR A 57 12.68 13.04 18.96
N GLY A 58 13.52 14.03 18.75
CA GLY A 58 14.87 14.11 19.25
C GLY A 58 15.00 15.12 20.39
N LYS A 59 16.12 15.80 20.43
CA LYS A 59 16.41 16.87 21.39
C LYS A 59 17.23 17.96 20.72
N SER A 60 16.70 19.19 20.72
CA SER A 60 17.40 20.35 20.16
C SER A 60 18.67 20.70 20.91
N ALA A 61 19.65 21.17 20.16
CA ALA A 61 20.88 21.78 20.69
C ALA A 61 21.42 22.80 19.67
N HIS A 62 22.31 23.67 20.08
CA HIS A 62 23.07 24.51 19.15
C HIS A 62 24.01 23.62 18.33
N VAL A 63 24.11 23.80 16.99
CA VAL A 63 24.95 22.96 16.12
C VAL A 63 26.43 22.97 16.55
N GLY A 64 26.94 24.04 17.16
CA GLY A 64 28.28 24.03 17.77
C GLY A 64 28.41 23.14 19.02
N ARG A 65 27.33 22.55 19.50
CA ARG A 65 27.26 21.66 20.69
C ARG A 65 26.34 20.45 20.45
N THR A 66 26.49 19.79 19.31
CA THR A 66 25.63 18.66 18.87
C THR A 66 25.55 17.53 19.89
N HIS A 67 26.63 17.30 20.68
CA HIS A 67 26.69 16.27 21.72
C HIS A 67 25.65 16.46 22.86
N LEU A 68 25.00 17.61 22.95
CA LEU A 68 23.92 17.90 23.93
C LEU A 68 22.51 17.61 23.38
N GLY A 69 22.42 17.30 22.08
CA GLY A 69 21.17 17.01 21.39
C GLY A 69 21.05 15.57 20.92
N HIS A 70 19.88 15.24 20.39
CA HIS A 70 19.62 14.03 19.59
C HIS A 70 18.97 14.50 18.29
N ASP A 71 19.57 14.18 17.14
CA ASP A 71 19.21 14.83 15.88
C ASP A 71 18.12 14.04 15.14
N ALA A 72 16.89 14.55 15.17
CA ALA A 72 15.75 13.95 14.47
C ALA A 72 15.91 14.01 12.94
N LEU A 73 16.59 15.04 12.39
CA LEU A 73 16.82 15.16 10.96
C LEU A 73 17.76 14.06 10.43
N VAL A 74 18.88 13.85 11.12
CA VAL A 74 19.83 12.79 10.78
C VAL A 74 19.15 11.43 10.90
N THR A 75 18.47 11.18 12.02
CA THR A 75 17.72 9.94 12.26
C THR A 75 16.71 9.65 11.17
N ALA A 76 15.88 10.64 10.79
CA ALA A 76 14.90 10.48 9.73
C ALA A 76 15.54 10.22 8.35
N SER A 77 16.68 10.85 8.07
CA SER A 77 17.43 10.61 6.83
C SER A 77 17.96 9.18 6.76
N GLU A 78 18.49 8.66 7.86
CA GLU A 78 18.95 7.26 7.96
C GLU A 78 17.77 6.29 7.80
N VAL A 79 16.62 6.57 8.40
CA VAL A 79 15.38 5.78 8.20
C VAL A 79 15.03 5.71 6.72
N VAL A 80 14.95 6.85 6.01
CA VAL A 80 14.60 6.88 4.58
C VAL A 80 15.53 6.01 3.76
N VAL A 81 16.85 6.08 4.01
CA VAL A 81 17.85 5.27 3.31
C VAL A 81 17.69 3.78 3.63
N ALA A 82 17.53 3.44 4.91
CA ALA A 82 17.42 2.05 5.35
C ALA A 82 16.14 1.37 4.86
N LEU A 83 15.01 2.09 4.77
CA LEU A 83 13.76 1.54 4.23
C LEU A 83 13.92 1.05 2.78
N GLN A 84 14.87 1.58 2.00
CA GLN A 84 15.14 1.11 0.64
C GLN A 84 15.69 -0.32 0.61
N THR A 85 16.20 -0.84 1.71
CA THR A 85 16.73 -2.21 1.78
C THR A 85 15.63 -3.26 1.86
N ILE A 86 14.42 -2.93 2.28
CA ILE A 86 13.33 -3.89 2.51
C ILE A 86 13.05 -4.67 1.23
N VAL A 87 12.68 -3.99 0.14
CA VAL A 87 12.37 -4.66 -1.13
C VAL A 87 13.59 -5.39 -1.69
N ALA A 88 14.78 -4.79 -1.55
CA ALA A 88 16.00 -5.34 -2.12
C ALA A 88 16.58 -6.55 -1.35
N ARG A 89 16.20 -6.76 -0.09
CA ARG A 89 16.86 -7.76 0.80
C ARG A 89 15.88 -8.65 1.59
N GLU A 90 14.63 -8.26 1.74
CA GLU A 90 13.67 -8.96 2.60
C GLU A 90 12.45 -9.46 1.84
N VAL A 91 12.18 -8.96 0.62
CA VAL A 91 11.11 -9.44 -0.25
C VAL A 91 11.66 -10.48 -1.22
N ASN A 92 10.91 -11.55 -1.46
CA ASN A 92 11.26 -12.55 -2.48
C ASN A 92 11.40 -11.84 -3.84
N PRO A 93 12.51 -12.04 -4.59
CA PRO A 93 12.76 -11.35 -5.86
C PRO A 93 11.70 -11.54 -6.95
N ILE A 94 10.86 -12.57 -6.84
CA ILE A 94 9.74 -12.79 -7.77
C ILE A 94 8.44 -12.12 -7.30
N ASP A 95 8.38 -11.62 -6.07
CA ASP A 95 7.24 -10.90 -5.54
C ASP A 95 7.33 -9.41 -5.90
N ARG A 96 6.21 -8.86 -6.30
CA ARG A 96 6.11 -7.42 -6.62
C ARG A 96 5.71 -6.65 -5.39
N ALA A 97 6.57 -5.73 -4.94
CA ALA A 97 6.33 -4.90 -3.77
C ALA A 97 6.95 -3.51 -3.93
N VAL A 98 6.37 -2.53 -3.26
CA VAL A 98 6.89 -1.16 -3.20
C VAL A 98 6.94 -0.71 -1.75
N VAL A 99 8.05 -0.06 -1.38
CA VAL A 99 8.18 0.79 -0.19
C VAL A 99 8.65 2.15 -0.69
N GLY A 100 7.78 3.15 -0.62
CA GLY A 100 8.06 4.48 -1.13
C GLY A 100 7.93 5.53 -0.03
N VAL A 101 8.92 6.41 0.08
CA VAL A 101 8.85 7.62 0.92
C VAL A 101 8.64 8.82 0.00
N GLY A 102 7.53 9.52 0.20
CA GLY A 102 7.16 10.68 -0.62
C GLY A 102 7.42 12.02 0.05
N LYS A 103 7.59 12.04 1.38
CA LYS A 103 7.75 13.29 2.15
C LYS A 103 8.67 13.08 3.35
N LEU A 104 9.57 14.04 3.54
CA LEU A 104 10.39 14.20 4.74
C LEU A 104 10.45 15.67 5.12
N ASN A 105 9.99 16.00 6.31
CA ASN A 105 10.10 17.32 6.91
C ASN A 105 10.89 17.23 8.20
N ALA A 106 11.89 18.10 8.39
CA ALA A 106 12.67 18.12 9.62
C ALA A 106 13.33 19.49 9.89
N GLY A 107 13.50 19.80 11.16
CA GLY A 107 14.26 20.96 11.61
C GLY A 107 13.59 22.32 11.40
N THR A 108 14.18 23.36 11.97
CA THR A 108 13.63 24.74 11.96
C THR A 108 14.63 25.79 11.50
N ARG A 109 15.92 25.58 11.75
CA ARG A 109 17.00 26.53 11.43
C ARG A 109 18.32 25.81 11.16
N TYR A 110 19.16 26.41 10.33
CA TYR A 110 20.47 25.89 9.91
C TYR A 110 21.47 25.65 11.07
N ASN A 111 21.29 26.32 12.21
CA ASN A 111 22.21 26.24 13.36
C ASN A 111 21.60 25.59 14.61
N ILE A 112 20.50 24.86 14.44
CA ILE A 112 19.83 24.11 15.52
C ILE A 112 19.70 22.65 15.11
N VAL A 113 20.17 21.74 15.98
CA VAL A 113 19.92 20.30 15.89
C VAL A 113 18.40 20.07 15.91
N ALA A 114 17.87 19.36 14.94
CA ALA A 114 16.43 19.17 14.79
C ALA A 114 15.83 18.39 15.97
N ASN A 115 14.77 18.92 16.55
CA ASN A 115 13.98 18.23 17.58
C ASN A 115 12.96 17.27 16.98
N ASP A 116 12.41 17.63 15.82
CA ASP A 116 11.30 16.90 15.20
C ASP A 116 11.60 16.58 13.75
N ALA A 117 11.17 15.38 13.33
CA ALA A 117 11.10 15.00 11.93
C ALA A 117 9.83 14.18 11.67
N GLU A 118 9.27 14.34 10.48
CA GLU A 118 8.11 13.61 10.00
C GLU A 118 8.39 13.01 8.63
N ILE A 119 8.12 11.71 8.48
CA ILE A 119 8.24 10.95 7.23
C ILE A 119 6.86 10.45 6.87
N GLU A 120 6.43 10.64 5.61
CA GLU A 120 5.23 10.03 5.06
C GLU A 120 5.57 9.18 3.84
N GLY A 121 4.99 7.99 3.78
CA GLY A 121 5.25 7.06 2.70
C GLY A 121 4.11 6.05 2.50
N THR A 122 4.29 5.17 1.54
CA THR A 122 3.33 4.11 1.20
C THR A 122 4.04 2.79 0.97
N ILE A 123 3.33 1.70 1.29
CA ILE A 123 3.71 0.36 0.86
C ILE A 123 2.64 -0.21 -0.06
N ARG A 124 3.07 -1.07 -1.01
CA ARG A 124 2.18 -1.78 -1.93
C ARG A 124 2.63 -3.21 -2.09
N ALA A 125 1.66 -4.14 -2.14
CA ALA A 125 1.92 -5.57 -2.29
C ALA A 125 0.74 -6.26 -2.98
N PHE A 126 0.99 -7.40 -3.62
CA PHE A 126 -0.03 -8.22 -4.31
C PHE A 126 -0.49 -9.42 -3.48
N SER A 127 0.02 -9.58 -2.25
CA SER A 127 -0.43 -10.60 -1.31
C SER A 127 -0.58 -10.04 0.09
N HIS A 128 -1.45 -10.65 0.89
CA HIS A 128 -1.63 -10.29 2.30
C HIS A 128 -0.38 -10.56 3.13
N GLU A 129 0.36 -11.63 2.80
CA GLU A 129 1.59 -12.01 3.49
C GLU A 129 2.69 -10.96 3.28
N THR A 130 2.98 -10.61 2.02
CA THR A 130 3.97 -9.58 1.68
C THR A 130 3.57 -8.23 2.28
N ARG A 131 2.27 -7.85 2.22
CA ARG A 131 1.75 -6.63 2.86
C ARG A 131 2.06 -6.58 4.35
N ALA A 132 1.79 -7.67 5.08
CA ALA A 132 2.04 -7.75 6.52
C ALA A 132 3.54 -7.67 6.83
N HIS A 133 4.37 -8.36 6.05
CA HIS A 133 5.83 -8.31 6.16
C HIS A 133 6.36 -6.88 5.95
N LEU A 134 5.90 -6.17 4.92
CA LEU A 134 6.33 -4.79 4.67
C LEU A 134 5.98 -3.86 5.84
N LYS A 135 4.79 -3.98 6.44
CA LYS A 135 4.40 -3.18 7.62
C LYS A 135 5.30 -3.45 8.82
N GLU A 136 5.59 -4.73 9.07
CA GLU A 136 6.53 -5.12 10.14
C GLU A 136 7.92 -4.56 9.88
N ALA A 137 8.47 -4.74 8.67
CA ALA A 137 9.82 -4.34 8.31
C ALA A 137 10.02 -2.82 8.40
N VAL A 138 9.07 -2.02 7.89
CA VAL A 138 9.09 -0.55 8.01
C VAL A 138 9.12 -0.14 9.48
N THR A 139 8.23 -0.72 10.29
CA THR A 139 8.15 -0.39 11.72
C THR A 139 9.42 -0.77 12.47
N ARG A 140 9.94 -1.97 12.25
CA ARG A 140 11.15 -2.51 12.89
C ARG A 140 12.39 -1.67 12.56
N ILE A 141 12.60 -1.37 11.28
CA ILE A 141 13.76 -0.61 10.81
C ILE A 141 13.72 0.81 11.36
N ALA A 142 12.59 1.50 11.22
CA ALA A 142 12.47 2.88 11.67
C ALA A 142 12.63 3.00 13.19
N LYS A 143 12.02 2.10 13.95
CA LYS A 143 12.17 2.02 15.40
C LYS A 143 13.61 1.77 15.82
N GLY A 144 14.27 0.78 15.17
CA GLY A 144 15.67 0.44 15.51
C GLY A 144 16.64 1.58 15.26
N ILE A 145 16.46 2.34 14.19
CA ILE A 145 17.30 3.52 13.90
C ILE A 145 17.02 4.66 14.88
N ALA A 146 15.76 4.91 15.23
CA ALA A 146 15.41 5.91 16.22
C ALA A 146 16.04 5.59 17.58
N GLU A 147 15.96 4.34 18.04
CA GLU A 147 16.59 3.86 19.27
C GLU A 147 18.14 4.00 19.23
N LEU A 148 18.76 3.63 18.11
CA LEU A 148 20.21 3.78 17.90
C LEU A 148 20.65 5.24 18.09
N ASN A 149 19.84 6.18 17.58
CA ASN A 149 20.11 7.62 17.64
C ASN A 149 19.53 8.31 18.90
N ARG A 150 19.00 7.53 19.84
CA ARG A 150 18.41 8.03 21.09
C ARG A 150 17.24 9.01 20.89
N CYS A 151 16.47 8.80 19.79
CA CYS A 151 15.25 9.51 19.48
C CYS A 151 14.02 8.67 19.85
N GLU A 152 12.91 9.33 20.14
CA GLU A 152 11.61 8.70 20.28
C GLU A 152 11.02 8.41 18.89
N PHE A 153 10.19 7.38 18.81
CA PHE A 153 9.58 6.88 17.57
C PHE A 153 8.09 6.67 17.77
N GLU A 154 7.29 7.18 16.84
CA GLU A 154 5.88 6.90 16.70
C GLU A 154 5.58 6.57 15.22
N ILE A 155 4.66 5.65 14.97
CA ILE A 155 4.18 5.35 13.62
C ILE A 155 2.67 5.17 13.60
N ASP A 156 2.02 5.86 12.67
CA ASP A 156 0.61 5.69 12.34
C ASP A 156 0.47 5.01 10.99
N TRP A 157 -0.45 4.05 10.91
CA TRP A 157 -0.81 3.36 9.68
C TRP A 157 -2.23 3.70 9.25
N TYR A 158 -2.40 3.98 7.95
CA TYR A 158 -3.70 4.08 7.31
C TYR A 158 -3.79 2.99 6.23
N ASP A 159 -4.68 2.02 6.47
CA ASP A 159 -4.94 0.90 5.56
C ASP A 159 -5.98 1.36 4.52
N ALA A 160 -5.52 1.88 3.37
CA ALA A 160 -6.41 2.39 2.34
C ALA A 160 -7.16 1.24 1.64
N ALA A 161 -6.42 0.25 1.11
CA ALA A 161 -7.02 -0.92 0.47
C ALA A 161 -6.14 -2.17 0.64
N ALA A 162 -6.77 -3.35 0.75
CA ALA A 162 -6.13 -4.65 0.61
C ALA A 162 -5.76 -4.91 -0.87
N PRO A 163 -4.99 -5.97 -1.20
CA PRO A 163 -4.80 -6.36 -2.60
C PRO A 163 -6.11 -6.93 -3.16
N VAL A 164 -6.45 -6.58 -4.40
CA VAL A 164 -7.54 -7.23 -5.14
C VAL A 164 -7.01 -8.53 -5.73
N ILE A 165 -7.56 -9.65 -5.27
CA ILE A 165 -7.19 -10.99 -5.71
C ILE A 165 -8.43 -11.69 -6.26
N ASN A 166 -8.50 -11.82 -7.58
CA ASN A 166 -9.59 -12.50 -8.24
C ASN A 166 -9.59 -14.01 -7.92
N THR A 167 -10.75 -14.55 -7.62
CA THR A 167 -10.94 -16.00 -7.49
C THR A 167 -10.76 -16.65 -8.87
N PRO A 168 -9.79 -17.57 -9.06
CA PRO A 168 -9.46 -18.09 -10.39
C PRO A 168 -10.65 -18.75 -11.10
N GLU A 169 -11.42 -19.56 -10.39
CA GLU A 169 -12.58 -20.28 -10.94
C GLU A 169 -13.67 -19.31 -11.41
N LEU A 170 -13.95 -18.26 -10.62
CA LEU A 170 -14.90 -17.22 -11.00
C LEU A 170 -14.40 -16.37 -12.16
N ALA A 171 -13.09 -16.11 -12.25
CA ALA A 171 -12.53 -15.39 -13.39
C ALA A 171 -12.72 -16.16 -14.69
N GLU A 172 -12.55 -17.49 -14.68
CA GLU A 172 -12.82 -18.36 -15.85
C GLU A 172 -14.31 -18.36 -16.23
N GLU A 173 -15.21 -18.36 -15.24
CA GLU A 173 -16.66 -18.26 -15.50
C GLU A 173 -17.02 -16.91 -16.08
N PHE A 174 -16.45 -15.85 -15.51
CA PHE A 174 -16.68 -14.48 -15.97
C PHE A 174 -16.18 -14.26 -17.40
N GLN A 175 -15.02 -14.85 -17.77
CA GLN A 175 -14.52 -14.85 -19.16
C GLN A 175 -15.54 -15.46 -20.13
N LYS A 176 -16.17 -16.58 -19.75
CA LYS A 176 -17.21 -17.24 -20.58
C LYS A 176 -18.47 -16.38 -20.74
N VAL A 177 -18.82 -15.59 -19.74
CA VAL A 177 -19.95 -14.66 -19.80
C VAL A 177 -19.60 -13.48 -20.69
N VAL A 178 -18.46 -12.83 -20.43
CA VAL A 178 -17.97 -11.67 -21.19
C VAL A 178 -17.82 -11.97 -22.68
N SER A 179 -17.36 -13.18 -23.04
CA SER A 179 -17.21 -13.58 -24.45
C SER A 179 -18.53 -13.62 -25.24
N LYS A 180 -19.69 -13.52 -24.56
CA LYS A 180 -21.01 -13.50 -25.18
C LYS A 180 -21.64 -12.11 -25.19
N VAL A 181 -20.97 -11.12 -24.61
CA VAL A 181 -21.47 -9.74 -24.53
C VAL A 181 -21.23 -9.06 -25.89
N GLU A 182 -22.29 -8.52 -26.47
CA GLU A 182 -22.21 -7.74 -27.71
C GLU A 182 -21.34 -6.49 -27.54
N GLY A 183 -20.45 -6.24 -28.47
CA GLY A 183 -19.52 -5.11 -28.45
C GLY A 183 -18.19 -5.40 -27.71
N ILE A 184 -18.02 -6.62 -27.17
CA ILE A 184 -16.72 -7.08 -26.67
C ILE A 184 -16.07 -7.97 -27.74
N ASP A 185 -15.17 -7.39 -28.52
CA ASP A 185 -14.49 -8.07 -29.62
C ASP A 185 -13.11 -8.63 -29.23
N ASN A 186 -12.56 -8.18 -28.10
CA ASN A 186 -11.24 -8.55 -27.62
C ASN A 186 -11.24 -8.87 -26.12
N LEU A 187 -11.36 -10.15 -25.79
CA LEU A 187 -11.23 -10.67 -24.42
C LEU A 187 -9.75 -10.95 -24.09
N ILE A 188 -9.21 -10.24 -23.09
CA ILE A 188 -7.83 -10.38 -22.62
C ILE A 188 -7.84 -11.19 -21.33
N THR A 189 -7.30 -12.40 -21.38
CA THR A 189 -7.27 -13.37 -20.27
C THR A 189 -5.94 -13.39 -19.52
N LYS A 190 -4.96 -12.61 -19.98
CA LYS A 190 -3.70 -12.34 -19.29
C LYS A 190 -3.43 -10.84 -19.40
N TYR A 191 -3.47 -10.16 -18.29
CA TYR A 191 -3.30 -8.72 -18.23
C TYR A 191 -2.31 -8.35 -17.12
N GLU A 192 -1.52 -7.30 -17.35
CA GLU A 192 -0.54 -6.85 -16.37
C GLU A 192 -1.27 -6.26 -15.15
N SER A 193 -0.99 -6.81 -13.96
CA SER A 193 -1.57 -6.33 -12.71
C SER A 193 -1.13 -4.91 -12.42
N SER A 194 -2.02 -4.12 -11.85
CA SER A 194 -1.81 -2.70 -11.54
C SER A 194 -1.24 -2.50 -10.14
N MET A 195 -0.29 -1.56 -10.00
CA MET A 195 0.11 -1.04 -8.69
C MET A 195 -0.94 -0.04 -8.11
N GLY A 196 -2.01 0.26 -8.84
CA GLY A 196 -3.19 0.93 -8.31
C GLY A 196 -3.86 0.09 -7.24
N ALA A 197 -4.69 0.71 -6.42
CA ALA A 197 -5.50 0.05 -5.41
C ALA A 197 -6.98 0.36 -5.67
N ASP A 198 -7.86 -0.52 -5.22
CA ASP A 198 -9.30 -0.36 -5.36
C ASP A 198 -9.99 -0.91 -4.11
N ASP A 199 -11.03 -0.24 -3.60
CA ASP A 199 -11.73 -0.66 -2.38
C ASP A 199 -12.62 -1.90 -2.61
N PHE A 200 -12.78 -2.36 -3.86
CA PHE A 200 -13.37 -3.66 -4.15
C PHE A 200 -12.64 -4.81 -3.41
N ALA A 201 -11.37 -4.63 -3.11
CA ALA A 201 -10.60 -5.54 -2.28
C ALA A 201 -11.31 -5.90 -0.97
N ASP A 202 -12.00 -4.95 -0.32
CA ASP A 202 -12.67 -5.19 0.96
C ASP A 202 -13.86 -6.18 0.82
N TYR A 203 -14.49 -6.24 -0.36
CA TYR A 203 -15.55 -7.22 -0.64
C TYR A 203 -15.00 -8.64 -0.83
N VAL A 204 -13.77 -8.77 -1.35
CA VAL A 204 -13.19 -10.07 -1.75
C VAL A 204 -12.16 -10.62 -0.76
N VAL A 205 -11.85 -9.92 0.34
CA VAL A 205 -10.94 -10.42 1.39
C VAL A 205 -11.40 -11.76 1.97
N ASN A 206 -12.72 -11.93 2.19
CA ASN A 206 -13.30 -13.10 2.84
C ASN A 206 -14.35 -13.81 1.99
N LYS A 207 -14.57 -13.38 0.77
CA LYS A 207 -15.57 -13.93 -0.16
C LYS A 207 -15.01 -14.02 -1.57
N PRO A 208 -15.49 -14.99 -2.36
CA PRO A 208 -15.10 -15.05 -3.77
C PRO A 208 -15.52 -13.79 -4.54
N GLY A 209 -14.68 -13.37 -5.48
CA GLY A 209 -15.02 -12.25 -6.34
C GLY A 209 -14.08 -12.07 -7.52
N VAL A 210 -14.52 -11.24 -8.46
CA VAL A 210 -13.80 -10.93 -9.70
C VAL A 210 -13.90 -9.44 -10.03
N TYR A 211 -12.78 -8.89 -10.38
CA TYR A 211 -12.57 -7.53 -10.87
C TYR A 211 -12.06 -7.58 -12.31
N GLY A 212 -12.73 -6.88 -13.22
CA GLY A 212 -12.38 -6.81 -14.63
C GLY A 212 -12.28 -5.40 -15.17
#